data_88171be1fd57b736b600ce22a4929e40
#
_entry.id   88171be1fd57b736b600ce22a4929e40
#
_cell.length_a   1.000
_cell.length_b   1.000
_cell.length_c   1.000
_cell.angle_alpha   90.00
_cell.angle_beta   90.00
_cell.angle_gamma   90.00
#
_symmetry.space_group_name_H-M   'P 1'
#
loop_
_entity.id
_entity.type
_entity.pdbx_description
1 polymer ?
#
loop_
_entity_poly.entity_id
_entity_poly.type
_entity_poly.pdbx_seq_one_letter_code
_entity_poly.pdbx_strand_id
1 'polypeptide(L)'
;MPIRKIFYILPCYNESLNLNKLLKDFINFFKSKVMLIQIIVIDDGSKDNSIKIIHGFKKNNFHKNISIKILKHKKNMGLGRALKTGFEYCFFKGKNDDILISMDTDNSHTIDLSYKMIKKLIFNKYDVVIASRYKKNSKIAGLNLMRIFLSFGAALLYKIFFPIKNVSDYTSGFRAFKVGPIKKAWKQNKKFFSEKGFSASADILLKLYKYKLRFFEVPINLRYDLKKGES
;
A
#
# COMPACT_ATOMS: atom_id res chain seq x y z
N MET A 1 -20.85 -14.87 3.14
CA MET A 1 -19.41 -14.80 3.44
C MET A 1 -19.22 -13.87 4.61
N PRO A 2 -18.36 -14.17 5.60
CA PRO A 2 -18.08 -13.24 6.69
C PRO A 2 -17.56 -11.92 6.12
N ILE A 3 -17.98 -10.79 6.73
CA ILE A 3 -17.54 -9.47 6.33
C ILE A 3 -16.03 -9.38 6.61
N ARG A 4 -15.24 -9.25 5.53
CA ARG A 4 -13.79 -9.09 5.63
C ARG A 4 -13.44 -7.66 5.95
N LYS A 5 -12.48 -7.48 6.83
CA LYS A 5 -11.91 -6.17 7.11
C LYS A 5 -10.78 -5.88 6.11
N ILE A 6 -10.82 -4.67 5.57
CA ILE A 6 -9.79 -4.19 4.65
C ILE A 6 -8.98 -3.12 5.38
N PHE A 7 -7.70 -3.38 5.55
CA PHE A 7 -6.74 -2.45 6.13
C PHE A 7 -6.02 -1.71 5.03
N TYR A 8 -6.02 -0.38 5.06
CA TYR A 8 -5.18 0.45 4.21
C TYR A 8 -4.04 1.01 5.03
N ILE A 9 -2.80 0.68 4.67
CA ILE A 9 -1.58 1.23 5.25
C ILE A 9 -1.15 2.41 4.42
N LEU A 10 -1.16 3.58 5.03
CA LEU A 10 -0.80 4.86 4.42
C LEU A 10 0.42 5.44 5.16
N PRO A 11 1.66 5.19 4.71
CA PRO A 11 2.82 5.91 5.19
C PRO A 11 2.67 7.40 4.90
N CYS A 12 2.85 8.25 5.91
CA CYS A 12 2.62 9.69 5.83
C CYS A 12 3.79 10.45 6.43
N TYR A 13 4.42 11.30 5.62
CA TYR A 13 5.43 12.24 6.07
C TYR A 13 5.28 13.56 5.32
N ASN A 14 4.82 14.63 6.01
CA ASN A 14 4.56 15.96 5.44
C ASN A 14 3.60 15.94 4.23
N GLU A 15 2.43 15.29 4.38
CA GLU A 15 1.44 15.10 3.31
C GLU A 15 0.18 15.97 3.50
N SER A 16 0.28 17.11 4.20
CA SER A 16 -0.87 17.97 4.50
C SER A 16 -1.64 18.42 3.26
N LEU A 17 -0.97 18.61 2.12
CA LEU A 17 -1.60 19.03 0.86
C LEU A 17 -2.42 17.93 0.18
N ASN A 18 -2.14 16.67 0.49
CA ASN A 18 -2.72 15.51 -0.18
C ASN A 18 -3.82 14.81 0.64
N LEU A 19 -3.71 14.83 1.97
CA LEU A 19 -4.54 14.06 2.88
C LEU A 19 -6.04 14.33 2.77
N ASN A 20 -6.46 15.60 2.69
CA ASN A 20 -7.90 15.93 2.63
C ASN A 20 -8.57 15.30 1.42
N LYS A 21 -7.93 15.39 0.24
CA LYS A 21 -8.46 14.79 -0.99
C LYS A 21 -8.50 13.27 -0.86
N LEU A 22 -7.40 12.65 -0.45
CA LEU A 22 -7.28 11.20 -0.32
C LEU A 22 -8.36 10.63 0.61
N LEU A 23 -8.53 11.21 1.81
CA LEU A 23 -9.50 10.74 2.78
C LEU A 23 -10.95 10.94 2.30
N LYS A 24 -11.26 12.04 1.60
CA LYS A 24 -12.56 12.24 0.95
C LYS A 24 -12.82 11.18 -0.12
N ASP A 25 -11.82 10.87 -0.94
CA ASP A 25 -11.93 9.85 -1.99
C ASP A 25 -12.23 8.46 -1.38
N PHE A 26 -11.62 8.11 -0.24
CA PHE A 26 -11.96 6.89 0.50
C PHE A 26 -13.42 6.85 0.93
N ILE A 27 -13.91 7.91 1.56
CA ILE A 27 -15.31 7.98 2.01
C ILE A 27 -16.25 7.87 0.81
N ASN A 28 -16.05 8.69 -0.21
CA ASN A 28 -16.91 8.72 -1.39
C ASN A 28 -16.98 7.37 -2.09
N PHE A 29 -15.87 6.65 -2.16
CA PHE A 29 -15.81 5.37 -2.84
C PHE A 29 -16.43 4.23 -2.00
N PHE A 30 -16.19 4.21 -0.69
CA PHE A 30 -16.55 3.07 0.15
C PHE A 30 -17.83 3.25 0.98
N LYS A 31 -18.40 4.45 1.10
CA LYS A 31 -19.60 4.72 1.93
C LYS A 31 -20.80 3.83 1.61
N SER A 32 -20.98 3.45 0.33
CA SER A 32 -22.08 2.60 -0.15
C SER A 32 -21.72 1.12 -0.27
N LYS A 33 -20.50 0.71 0.07
CA LYS A 33 -20.05 -0.68 -0.10
C LYS A 33 -20.15 -1.48 1.20
N VAL A 34 -20.56 -2.73 1.09
CA VAL A 34 -20.66 -3.66 2.23
C VAL A 34 -19.26 -4.21 2.55
N MET A 35 -18.38 -3.34 3.06
CA MET A 35 -17.01 -3.67 3.45
C MET A 35 -16.62 -2.87 4.70
N LEU A 36 -15.89 -3.47 5.62
CA LEU A 36 -15.31 -2.77 6.76
C LEU A 36 -13.91 -2.26 6.38
N ILE A 37 -13.77 -0.96 6.30
CA ILE A 37 -12.52 -0.29 5.93
C ILE A 37 -11.85 0.29 7.18
N GLN A 38 -10.58 -0.04 7.38
CA GLN A 38 -9.75 0.65 8.35
C GLN A 38 -8.55 1.29 7.68
N ILE A 39 -8.54 2.62 7.65
CA ILE A 39 -7.43 3.42 7.16
C ILE A 39 -6.44 3.59 8.31
N ILE A 40 -5.21 3.11 8.14
CA ILE A 40 -4.13 3.19 9.12
C ILE A 40 -3.11 4.17 8.56
N VAL A 41 -3.12 5.38 9.07
CA VAL A 41 -2.12 6.38 8.73
C VAL A 41 -0.94 6.23 9.68
N ILE A 42 0.24 5.99 9.14
CA ILE A 42 1.48 5.94 9.88
C ILE A 42 2.20 7.27 9.68
N ASP A 43 2.04 8.16 10.65
CA ASP A 43 2.74 9.44 10.68
C ASP A 43 4.21 9.21 11.04
N ASP A 44 5.07 9.35 10.08
CA ASP A 44 6.51 9.14 10.24
C ASP A 44 7.23 10.41 10.73
N GLY A 45 6.66 11.06 11.75
CA GLY A 45 7.23 12.25 12.39
C GLY A 45 7.04 13.52 11.55
N SER A 46 5.87 13.71 10.93
CA SER A 46 5.55 14.92 10.17
C SER A 46 5.70 16.20 10.99
N LYS A 47 6.21 17.25 10.35
CA LYS A 47 6.39 18.58 10.92
C LYS A 47 5.34 19.59 10.43
N ASP A 48 4.55 19.20 9.44
CA ASP A 48 3.47 20.01 8.87
C ASP A 48 2.12 19.75 9.56
N ASN A 49 1.03 20.23 8.95
CA ASN A 49 -0.33 20.07 9.48
C ASN A 49 -0.97 18.68 9.21
N SER A 50 -0.23 17.67 8.74
CA SER A 50 -0.77 16.35 8.38
C SER A 50 -1.61 15.75 9.49
N ILE A 51 -1.10 15.70 10.72
CA ILE A 51 -1.80 15.12 11.88
C ILE A 51 -3.05 15.91 12.24
N LYS A 52 -2.99 17.24 12.22
CA LYS A 52 -4.13 18.11 12.51
C LYS A 52 -5.27 17.87 11.52
N ILE A 53 -4.92 17.72 10.23
CA ILE A 53 -5.89 17.42 9.17
C ILE A 53 -6.58 16.08 9.41
N ILE A 54 -5.84 15.01 9.74
CA ILE A 54 -6.42 13.69 9.99
C ILE A 54 -7.34 13.69 11.21
N HIS A 55 -6.96 14.39 12.29
CA HIS A 55 -7.83 14.53 13.47
C HIS A 55 -9.11 15.30 13.16
N GLY A 56 -9.01 16.42 12.46
CA GLY A 56 -10.18 17.20 12.02
C GLY A 56 -11.10 16.39 11.10
N PHE A 57 -10.51 15.66 10.14
CA PHE A 57 -11.25 14.80 9.23
C PHE A 57 -12.01 13.69 9.98
N LYS A 58 -11.36 13.02 10.93
CA LYS A 58 -11.96 11.96 11.74
C LYS A 58 -13.14 12.47 12.59
N LYS A 59 -13.05 13.71 13.13
CA LYS A 59 -14.12 14.32 13.92
C LYS A 59 -15.36 14.62 13.07
N ASN A 60 -15.17 15.09 11.84
CA ASN A 60 -16.22 15.63 11.00
C ASN A 60 -16.82 14.64 9.99
N ASN A 61 -16.19 13.48 9.80
CA ASN A 61 -16.56 12.51 8.76
C ASN A 61 -16.72 11.11 9.34
N PHE A 62 -17.70 10.94 10.24
CA PHE A 62 -18.04 9.62 10.74
C PHE A 62 -18.78 8.80 9.69
N HIS A 63 -18.34 7.55 9.49
CA HIS A 63 -19.06 6.57 8.66
C HIS A 63 -18.96 5.18 9.30
N LYS A 64 -20.11 4.51 9.45
CA LYS A 64 -20.22 3.23 10.20
C LYS A 64 -19.30 2.11 9.71
N ASN A 65 -18.95 2.10 8.42
CA ASN A 65 -18.09 1.07 7.83
C ASN A 65 -16.65 1.52 7.56
N ILE A 66 -16.30 2.79 7.88
CA ILE A 66 -14.95 3.34 7.65
C ILE A 66 -14.40 3.90 8.96
N SER A 67 -13.22 3.43 9.34
CA SER A 67 -12.53 3.92 10.54
C SER A 67 -11.11 4.37 10.21
N ILE A 68 -10.60 5.37 10.94
CA ILE A 68 -9.24 5.88 10.78
C ILE A 68 -8.46 5.64 12.08
N LYS A 69 -7.29 5.00 11.97
CA LYS A 69 -6.33 4.83 13.05
C LYS A 69 -5.06 5.58 12.69
N ILE A 70 -4.52 6.35 13.64
CA ILE A 70 -3.22 7.01 13.51
C ILE A 70 -2.22 6.23 14.37
N LEU A 71 -1.08 5.91 13.78
CA LEU A 71 0.12 5.42 14.46
C LEU A 71 1.22 6.45 14.23
N LYS A 72 1.91 6.88 15.28
CA LYS A 72 2.85 7.99 15.20
C LYS A 72 4.26 7.57 15.59
N HIS A 73 5.24 7.94 14.79
CA HIS A 73 6.65 7.88 15.12
C HIS A 73 7.12 9.19 15.74
N LYS A 74 8.09 9.13 16.65
CA LYS A 74 8.68 10.35 17.29
C LYS A 74 9.48 11.20 16.30
N LYS A 75 10.03 10.60 15.24
CA LYS A 75 10.82 11.24 14.19
C LYS A 75 10.68 10.46 12.89
N ASN A 76 11.11 11.02 11.76
CA ASN A 76 11.19 10.32 10.50
C ASN A 76 12.14 9.11 10.60
N MET A 77 11.61 7.93 10.37
CA MET A 77 12.31 6.64 10.41
C MET A 77 12.38 5.97 9.03
N GLY A 78 11.77 6.59 8.02
CA GLY A 78 11.74 6.15 6.63
C GLY A 78 10.61 5.17 6.29
N LEU A 79 10.34 5.05 4.99
CA LEU A 79 9.22 4.28 4.43
C LEU A 79 9.17 2.83 4.94
N GLY A 80 10.31 2.14 4.98
CA GLY A 80 10.36 0.75 5.42
C GLY A 80 9.92 0.57 6.87
N ARG A 81 10.23 1.54 7.75
CA ARG A 81 9.78 1.50 9.14
C ARG A 81 8.29 1.80 9.26
N ALA A 82 7.79 2.75 8.49
CA ALA A 82 6.37 3.05 8.46
C ALA A 82 5.56 1.84 7.95
N LEU A 83 6.01 1.18 6.88
CA LEU A 83 5.41 -0.07 6.41
C LEU A 83 5.44 -1.15 7.49
N LYS A 84 6.60 -1.38 8.14
CA LYS A 84 6.71 -2.34 9.25
C LYS A 84 5.64 -2.09 10.31
N THR A 85 5.53 -0.86 10.81
CA THR A 85 4.57 -0.47 11.85
C THR A 85 3.13 -0.76 11.41
N GLY A 86 2.78 -0.43 10.17
CA GLY A 86 1.46 -0.69 9.60
C GLY A 86 1.15 -2.18 9.45
N PHE A 87 2.09 -2.97 8.91
CA PHE A 87 1.94 -4.41 8.74
C PHE A 87 1.78 -5.12 10.09
N GLU A 88 2.65 -4.82 11.06
CA GLU A 88 2.58 -5.39 12.41
C GLU A 88 1.23 -5.10 13.06
N TYR A 89 0.73 -3.86 12.96
CA TYR A 89 -0.62 -3.54 13.44
C TYR A 89 -1.69 -4.43 12.80
N CYS A 90 -1.63 -4.62 11.47
CA CYS A 90 -2.57 -5.50 10.77
C CYS A 90 -2.44 -6.96 11.18
N PHE A 91 -1.22 -7.45 11.43
CA PHE A 91 -0.99 -8.81 11.89
C PHE A 91 -1.52 -9.08 13.29
N PHE A 92 -1.48 -8.07 14.17
CA PHE A 92 -2.05 -8.21 15.53
C PHE A 92 -3.57 -8.05 15.55
N LYS A 93 -4.15 -7.18 14.75
CA LYS A 93 -5.58 -6.85 14.77
C LYS A 93 -6.41 -7.60 13.74
N GLY A 94 -5.79 -8.08 12.66
CA GLY A 94 -6.46 -8.73 11.53
C GLY A 94 -6.62 -10.24 11.69
N LYS A 95 -7.70 -10.75 11.08
CA LYS A 95 -7.95 -12.18 10.89
C LYS A 95 -7.25 -12.67 9.61
N ASN A 96 -7.11 -13.98 9.45
CA ASN A 96 -6.42 -14.56 8.29
C ASN A 96 -7.08 -14.22 6.94
N ASP A 97 -8.39 -14.08 6.92
CA ASP A 97 -9.16 -13.77 5.71
C ASP A 97 -9.26 -12.27 5.41
N ASP A 98 -8.79 -11.41 6.31
CA ASP A 98 -8.74 -9.97 6.07
C ASP A 98 -7.71 -9.63 4.99
N ILE A 99 -7.85 -8.43 4.43
CA ILE A 99 -6.99 -7.92 3.38
C ILE A 99 -6.24 -6.69 3.89
N LEU A 100 -4.98 -6.61 3.51
CA LEU A 100 -4.11 -5.48 3.76
C LEU A 100 -3.70 -4.87 2.42
N ILE A 101 -3.75 -3.54 2.33
CA ILE A 101 -3.32 -2.79 1.15
C ILE A 101 -2.31 -1.74 1.61
N SER A 102 -1.14 -1.72 1.00
CA SER A 102 -0.19 -0.62 1.11
C SER A 102 -0.33 0.29 -0.10
N MET A 103 -0.39 1.59 0.11
CA MET A 103 -0.39 2.60 -0.95
C MET A 103 0.18 3.92 -0.45
N ASP A 104 0.65 4.76 -1.38
CA ASP A 104 1.20 6.06 -1.04
C ASP A 104 0.08 7.07 -0.70
N THR A 105 0.44 8.11 0.07
CA THR A 105 -0.50 9.12 0.58
C THR A 105 -0.60 10.34 -0.36
N ASP A 106 0.18 10.37 -1.44
CA ASP A 106 0.40 11.50 -2.34
C ASP A 106 -0.63 11.67 -3.49
N ASN A 107 -1.74 10.92 -3.45
CA ASN A 107 -2.78 10.86 -4.50
C ASN A 107 -2.32 10.29 -5.87
N SER A 108 -1.12 9.75 -5.99
CA SER A 108 -0.66 9.11 -7.24
C SER A 108 -1.40 7.80 -7.54
N HIS A 109 -1.98 7.18 -6.53
CA HIS A 109 -2.72 5.92 -6.60
C HIS A 109 -4.24 6.15 -6.52
N THR A 110 -5.03 5.38 -7.27
CA THR A 110 -6.50 5.52 -7.28
C THR A 110 -7.18 4.47 -6.41
N ILE A 111 -8.24 4.89 -5.70
CA ILE A 111 -8.99 4.00 -4.79
C ILE A 111 -9.74 2.90 -5.54
N ASP A 112 -10.25 3.18 -6.74
CA ASP A 112 -10.95 2.19 -7.58
C ASP A 112 -10.04 1.03 -7.97
N LEU A 113 -8.74 1.30 -8.22
CA LEU A 113 -7.77 0.24 -8.50
C LEU A 113 -7.58 -0.68 -7.30
N SER A 114 -7.51 -0.12 -6.09
CA SER A 114 -7.43 -0.93 -4.87
C SER A 114 -8.61 -1.89 -4.75
N TYR A 115 -9.81 -1.45 -5.11
CA TYR A 115 -11.00 -2.29 -5.11
C TYR A 115 -10.93 -3.43 -6.14
N LYS A 116 -10.36 -3.17 -7.33
CA LYS A 116 -10.09 -4.21 -8.32
C LYS A 116 -9.10 -5.25 -7.78
N MET A 117 -8.06 -4.79 -7.07
CA MET A 117 -7.08 -5.68 -6.42
C MET A 117 -7.72 -6.54 -5.32
N ILE A 118 -8.59 -5.96 -4.49
CA ILE A 118 -9.37 -6.70 -3.47
C ILE A 118 -10.18 -7.82 -4.13
N LYS A 119 -10.89 -7.54 -5.22
CA LYS A 119 -11.66 -8.56 -5.95
C LYS A 119 -10.77 -9.71 -6.45
N LYS A 120 -9.56 -9.42 -6.94
CA LYS A 120 -8.61 -10.46 -7.37
C LYS A 120 -8.17 -11.36 -6.21
N LEU A 121 -7.94 -10.80 -5.02
CA LEU A 121 -7.63 -11.61 -3.82
C LEU A 121 -8.81 -12.46 -3.38
N ILE A 122 -10.03 -11.94 -3.44
CA ILE A 122 -11.23 -12.64 -2.95
C ILE A 122 -11.62 -13.77 -3.90
N PHE A 123 -11.76 -13.48 -5.20
CA PHE A 123 -12.38 -14.40 -6.15
C PHE A 123 -11.39 -15.30 -6.90
N ASN A 124 -10.13 -14.89 -7.07
CA ASN A 124 -9.17 -15.59 -7.93
C ASN A 124 -8.07 -16.35 -7.17
N LYS A 125 -8.21 -16.56 -5.87
CA LYS A 125 -7.25 -17.35 -5.03
C LYS A 125 -5.80 -16.83 -5.03
N TYR A 126 -5.52 -15.57 -5.42
CA TYR A 126 -4.20 -14.97 -5.26
C TYR A 126 -3.94 -14.58 -3.80
N ASP A 127 -2.67 -14.50 -3.42
CA ASP A 127 -2.25 -14.15 -2.07
C ASP A 127 -1.69 -12.72 -2.03
N VAL A 128 -1.10 -12.28 -3.16
CA VAL A 128 -0.55 -10.94 -3.37
C VAL A 128 -0.97 -10.41 -4.73
N VAL A 129 -1.50 -9.18 -4.78
CA VAL A 129 -1.79 -8.46 -6.02
C VAL A 129 -0.99 -7.15 -6.04
N ILE A 130 -0.28 -6.91 -7.13
CA ILE A 130 0.61 -5.76 -7.34
C ILE A 130 -0.01 -4.86 -8.41
N ALA A 131 -0.10 -3.56 -8.15
CA ALA A 131 -0.39 -2.57 -9.18
C ALA A 131 0.90 -2.28 -9.94
N SER A 132 1.00 -2.78 -11.17
CA SER A 132 2.24 -2.84 -11.94
C SER A 132 2.28 -1.77 -13.04
N ARG A 133 3.41 -1.10 -13.16
CA ARG A 133 3.73 -0.14 -14.24
C ARG A 133 4.03 -0.83 -15.57
N TYR A 134 4.34 -2.13 -15.54
CA TYR A 134 4.83 -2.89 -16.70
C TYR A 134 3.78 -3.81 -17.31
N LYS A 135 2.55 -3.77 -16.83
CA LYS A 135 1.43 -4.51 -17.46
C LYS A 135 0.88 -3.74 -18.67
N LYS A 136 0.41 -4.49 -19.67
CA LYS A 136 -0.33 -3.91 -20.80
C LYS A 136 -1.49 -3.05 -20.27
N ASN A 137 -1.68 -1.87 -20.84
CA ASN A 137 -2.65 -0.85 -20.43
C ASN A 137 -2.31 -0.08 -19.14
N SER A 138 -1.10 -0.20 -18.61
CA SER A 138 -0.63 0.72 -17.57
C SER A 138 -0.37 2.09 -18.16
N LYS A 139 -0.73 3.14 -17.40
CA LYS A 139 -0.49 4.53 -17.78
C LYS A 139 0.29 5.22 -16.66
N ILE A 140 1.27 6.04 -17.04
CA ILE A 140 2.09 6.81 -16.12
C ILE A 140 2.05 8.25 -16.58
N ALA A 141 1.52 9.15 -15.77
CA ALA A 141 1.49 10.58 -16.03
C ALA A 141 2.37 11.32 -15.01
N GLY A 142 3.13 12.33 -15.46
CA GLY A 142 3.91 13.23 -14.60
C GLY A 142 5.26 12.68 -14.13
N LEU A 143 5.74 11.55 -14.66
CA LEU A 143 7.09 11.04 -14.38
C LEU A 143 8.09 11.50 -15.42
N ASN A 144 9.31 11.87 -14.96
CA ASN A 144 10.45 12.15 -15.82
C ASN A 144 10.92 10.86 -16.52
N LEU A 145 11.26 10.94 -17.81
CA LEU A 145 11.73 9.83 -18.63
C LEU A 145 12.95 9.11 -18.01
N MET A 146 13.89 9.85 -17.43
CA MET A 146 15.05 9.28 -16.73
C MET A 146 14.63 8.35 -15.57
N ARG A 147 13.64 8.77 -14.76
CA ARG A 147 13.10 7.92 -13.67
C ARG A 147 12.40 6.66 -14.20
N ILE A 148 11.70 6.77 -15.33
CA ILE A 148 11.08 5.61 -15.99
C ILE A 148 12.17 4.63 -16.44
N PHE A 149 13.22 5.12 -17.09
CA PHE A 149 14.33 4.30 -17.57
C PHE A 149 15.08 3.59 -16.44
N LEU A 150 15.45 4.32 -15.38
CA LEU A 150 16.11 3.74 -14.19
C LEU A 150 15.22 2.70 -13.49
N SER A 151 13.92 2.98 -13.40
CA SER A 151 12.95 2.04 -12.80
C SER A 151 12.82 0.76 -13.63
N PHE A 152 12.83 0.87 -14.96
CA PHE A 152 12.81 -0.28 -15.87
C PHE A 152 14.08 -1.12 -15.76
N GLY A 153 15.26 -0.49 -15.75
CA GLY A 153 16.53 -1.17 -15.53
C GLY A 153 16.57 -1.95 -14.21
N ALA A 154 16.14 -1.32 -13.13
CA ALA A 154 16.05 -1.99 -11.84
C ALA A 154 15.07 -3.18 -11.86
N ALA A 155 13.90 -3.03 -12.49
CA ALA A 155 12.92 -4.11 -12.61
C ALA A 155 13.48 -5.30 -13.42
N LEU A 156 14.22 -5.02 -14.49
CA LEU A 156 14.89 -6.04 -15.31
C LEU A 156 15.93 -6.83 -14.49
N LEU A 157 16.78 -6.12 -13.75
CA LEU A 157 17.76 -6.77 -12.86
C LEU A 157 17.08 -7.67 -11.82
N TYR A 158 16.03 -7.16 -11.14
CA TYR A 158 15.27 -7.99 -10.21
C TYR A 158 14.68 -9.24 -10.89
N LYS A 159 14.17 -9.11 -12.11
CA LYS A 159 13.57 -10.23 -12.84
C LYS A 159 14.60 -11.29 -13.24
N ILE A 160 15.84 -10.88 -13.57
CA ILE A 160 16.94 -11.78 -13.90
C ILE A 160 17.40 -12.55 -12.66
N PHE A 161 17.67 -11.84 -11.55
CA PHE A 161 18.21 -12.45 -10.35
C PHE A 161 17.17 -13.16 -9.48
N PHE A 162 15.91 -12.75 -9.55
CA PHE A 162 14.80 -13.25 -8.73
C PHE A 162 13.55 -13.47 -9.57
N PRO A 163 13.49 -14.50 -10.44
CA PRO A 163 12.39 -14.70 -11.37
C PRO A 163 11.11 -15.16 -10.67
N ILE A 164 10.32 -14.20 -10.18
CA ILE A 164 9.02 -14.49 -9.57
C ILE A 164 7.96 -14.63 -10.67
N LYS A 165 7.30 -15.78 -10.74
CA LYS A 165 6.24 -16.02 -11.73
C LYS A 165 5.13 -14.98 -11.62
N ASN A 166 4.72 -14.40 -12.75
CA ASN A 166 3.68 -13.36 -12.86
C ASN A 166 4.03 -12.03 -12.18
N VAL A 167 5.31 -11.73 -11.92
CA VAL A 167 5.77 -10.45 -11.38
C VAL A 167 6.73 -9.80 -12.35
N SER A 168 6.46 -8.53 -12.67
CA SER A 168 7.30 -7.65 -13.48
C SER A 168 7.67 -6.37 -12.71
N ASP A 169 6.84 -5.94 -11.75
CA ASP A 169 7.07 -4.73 -10.94
C ASP A 169 7.46 -5.06 -9.51
N TYR A 170 8.77 -5.10 -9.26
CA TYR A 170 9.36 -5.41 -7.95
C TYR A 170 9.35 -4.23 -7.00
N THR A 171 9.25 -3.00 -7.49
CA THR A 171 9.44 -1.79 -6.69
C THR A 171 8.14 -1.02 -6.41
N SER A 172 7.01 -1.40 -7.04
CA SER A 172 5.71 -0.79 -6.73
C SER A 172 5.37 -0.95 -5.25
N GLY A 173 5.04 0.14 -4.57
CA GLY A 173 4.54 0.15 -3.19
C GLY A 173 3.04 -0.13 -3.10
N PHE A 174 2.31 -0.02 -4.21
CA PHE A 174 0.88 -0.24 -4.26
C PHE A 174 0.54 -1.73 -4.41
N ARG A 175 0.26 -2.37 -3.29
CA ARG A 175 0.02 -3.81 -3.23
C ARG A 175 -1.13 -4.16 -2.31
N ALA A 176 -1.83 -5.24 -2.64
CA ALA A 176 -2.84 -5.85 -1.80
C ALA A 176 -2.43 -7.27 -1.42
N PHE A 177 -2.70 -7.66 -0.17
CA PHE A 177 -2.25 -8.92 0.42
C PHE A 177 -3.39 -9.57 1.21
N LYS A 178 -3.46 -10.90 1.21
CA LYS A 178 -4.20 -11.63 2.24
C LYS A 178 -3.39 -11.63 3.54
N VAL A 179 -4.01 -11.26 4.64
CA VAL A 179 -3.32 -11.15 5.94
C VAL A 179 -2.73 -12.48 6.39
N GLY A 180 -3.45 -13.58 6.30
CA GLY A 180 -3.03 -14.88 6.80
C GLY A 180 -1.69 -15.38 6.22
N PRO A 181 -1.56 -15.52 4.89
CA PRO A 181 -0.32 -15.96 4.26
C PRO A 181 0.88 -15.07 4.59
N ILE A 182 0.68 -13.74 4.58
CA ILE A 182 1.77 -12.79 4.87
C ILE A 182 2.16 -12.82 6.35
N LYS A 183 1.20 -12.91 7.25
CA LYS A 183 1.44 -13.06 8.70
C LYS A 183 2.21 -14.35 9.02
N LYS A 184 1.92 -15.46 8.31
CA LYS A 184 2.67 -16.71 8.43
C LYS A 184 4.13 -16.51 8.00
N ALA A 185 4.36 -15.88 6.85
CA ALA A 185 5.70 -15.58 6.36
C ALA A 185 6.49 -14.67 7.33
N TRP A 186 5.84 -13.62 7.86
CA TRP A 186 6.43 -12.74 8.85
C TRP A 186 6.85 -13.47 10.13
N LYS A 187 6.00 -14.33 10.68
CA LYS A 187 6.31 -15.11 11.89
C LYS A 187 7.53 -16.03 11.70
N GLN A 188 7.72 -16.56 10.50
CA GLN A 188 8.81 -17.47 10.17
C GLN A 188 10.12 -16.77 9.81
N ASN A 189 10.10 -15.44 9.60
CA ASN A 189 11.27 -14.67 9.21
C ASN A 189 11.52 -13.49 10.14
N LYS A 190 12.45 -13.65 11.09
CA LYS A 190 12.84 -12.60 12.05
C LYS A 190 13.30 -11.28 11.38
N LYS A 191 13.83 -11.34 10.14
CA LYS A 191 14.30 -10.19 9.36
C LYS A 191 13.32 -9.78 8.26
N PHE A 192 12.01 -10.05 8.41
CA PHE A 192 11.01 -9.78 7.39
C PHE A 192 10.97 -8.29 6.95
N PHE A 193 11.21 -7.37 7.88
CA PHE A 193 11.33 -5.94 7.63
C PHE A 193 12.78 -5.49 7.91
N SER A 194 13.68 -5.69 6.96
CA SER A 194 15.10 -5.32 7.13
C SER A 194 15.43 -3.96 6.52
N GLU A 195 14.80 -3.60 5.41
CA GLU A 195 15.07 -2.37 4.69
C GLU A 195 14.33 -1.16 5.29
N LYS A 196 15.02 -0.01 5.36
CA LYS A 196 14.49 1.24 5.92
C LYS A 196 13.95 2.18 4.84
N GLY A 197 14.51 2.14 3.63
CA GLY A 197 14.23 3.08 2.54
C GLY A 197 13.19 2.58 1.51
N PHE A 198 13.27 3.14 0.32
CA PHE A 198 12.39 2.82 -0.80
C PHE A 198 12.52 1.37 -1.31
N SER A 199 13.66 0.71 -1.07
CA SER A 199 13.88 -0.71 -1.35
C SER A 199 13.00 -1.65 -0.51
N ALA A 200 12.37 -1.15 0.56
CA ALA A 200 11.54 -1.96 1.46
C ALA A 200 10.42 -2.72 0.73
N SER A 201 9.81 -2.11 -0.30
CA SER A 201 8.77 -2.79 -1.07
C SER A 201 9.31 -3.99 -1.85
N ALA A 202 10.50 -3.87 -2.47
CA ALA A 202 11.15 -4.98 -3.16
C ALA A 202 11.62 -6.05 -2.17
N ASP A 203 12.22 -5.65 -1.04
CA ASP A 203 12.68 -6.57 0.01
C ASP A 203 11.54 -7.45 0.56
N ILE A 204 10.39 -6.86 0.87
CA ILE A 204 9.20 -7.62 1.30
C ILE A 204 8.79 -8.63 0.22
N LEU A 205 8.76 -8.23 -1.05
CA LEU A 205 8.37 -9.10 -2.16
C LEU A 205 9.31 -10.30 -2.30
N LEU A 206 10.63 -10.06 -2.27
CA LEU A 206 11.64 -11.12 -2.38
C LEU A 206 11.56 -12.11 -1.20
N LYS A 207 11.26 -11.63 0.00
CA LYS A 207 11.05 -12.49 1.16
C LYS A 207 9.78 -13.32 1.03
N LEU A 208 8.70 -12.75 0.50
CA LEU A 208 7.45 -13.47 0.26
C LEU A 208 7.58 -14.55 -0.82
N TYR A 209 8.46 -14.35 -1.80
CA TYR A 209 8.72 -15.35 -2.85
C TYR A 209 9.11 -16.73 -2.29
N LYS A 210 9.87 -16.77 -1.20
CA LYS A 210 10.30 -18.00 -0.53
C LYS A 210 9.15 -18.86 0.03
N TYR A 211 7.95 -18.26 0.17
CA TYR A 211 6.79 -18.92 0.79
C TYR A 211 5.78 -19.47 -0.23
N LYS A 212 6.16 -19.58 -1.52
CA LYS A 212 5.32 -20.14 -2.60
C LYS A 212 3.95 -19.47 -2.72
N LEU A 213 3.87 -18.18 -2.44
CA LEU A 213 2.64 -17.40 -2.55
C LEU A 213 2.28 -17.18 -4.03
N ARG A 214 0.98 -17.00 -4.30
CA ARG A 214 0.48 -16.76 -5.65
C ARG A 214 0.35 -15.27 -5.90
N PHE A 215 1.19 -14.78 -6.82
CA PHE A 215 1.26 -13.38 -7.22
C PHE A 215 0.41 -13.12 -8.47
N PHE A 216 -0.16 -11.93 -8.54
CA PHE A 216 -0.83 -11.41 -9.72
C PHE A 216 -0.52 -9.92 -9.88
N GLU A 217 -0.50 -9.44 -11.12
CA GLU A 217 -0.35 -8.01 -11.42
C GLU A 217 -1.57 -7.46 -12.14
N VAL A 218 -1.98 -6.28 -11.74
CA VAL A 218 -2.98 -5.45 -12.43
C VAL A 218 -2.30 -4.21 -13.02
N PRO A 219 -2.75 -3.70 -14.18
CA PRO A 219 -2.20 -2.46 -14.72
C PRO A 219 -2.52 -1.28 -13.79
N ILE A 220 -1.55 -0.41 -13.58
CA ILE A 220 -1.72 0.82 -12.81
C ILE A 220 -2.00 2.01 -13.72
N ASN A 221 -2.84 2.93 -13.24
CA ASN A 221 -2.92 4.30 -13.75
C ASN A 221 -2.26 5.21 -12.71
N LEU A 222 -0.98 5.49 -12.89
CA LEU A 222 -0.15 6.23 -11.96
C LEU A 222 -0.19 7.72 -12.30
N ARG A 223 -0.66 8.54 -11.38
CA ARG A 223 -0.96 9.96 -11.56
C ARG A 223 -0.04 10.84 -10.72
N TYR A 224 1.27 10.84 -11.04
CA TYR A 224 2.22 11.75 -10.37
C TYR A 224 1.91 13.23 -10.61
N ASP A 225 1.18 13.55 -11.67
CA ASP A 225 0.66 14.89 -11.93
C ASP A 225 -0.32 15.40 -10.86
N LEU A 226 -0.90 14.51 -10.06
CA LEU A 226 -1.79 14.87 -8.93
C LEU A 226 -1.05 15.04 -7.61
N LYS A 227 0.21 14.63 -7.53
CA LYS A 227 1.04 14.79 -6.34
C LYS A 227 1.32 16.26 -6.07
N LYS A 228 1.07 16.71 -4.84
CA LYS A 228 1.36 18.07 -4.38
C LYS A 228 2.49 18.01 -3.35
N GLY A 229 3.43 18.96 -3.45
CA GLY A 229 4.57 19.06 -2.54
C GLY A 229 5.75 18.15 -2.94
N GLU A 230 6.87 18.39 -2.27
CA GLU A 230 8.09 17.57 -2.37
C GLU A 230 8.06 16.49 -1.30
N SER A 231 8.44 15.29 -1.67
CA SER A 231 8.61 14.15 -0.76
C SER A 231 9.98 13.53 -0.92
#